data_7d07f29df485e1ef7b2f57431be61639
#
_entry.id   7d07f29df485e1ef7b2f57431be61639
#
_cell.length_a   1.000
_cell.length_b   1.000
_cell.length_c   1.000
_cell.angle_alpha   90.00
_cell.angle_beta   90.00
_cell.angle_gamma   90.00
#
_symmetry.space_group_name_H-M   'P 1'
#
loop_
_entity.id
_entity.type
_entity.pdbx_description
1 polymer ?
#
loop_
_entity_poly.entity_id
_entity_poly.type
_entity_poly.pdbx_seq_one_letter_code
_entity_poly.pdbx_strand_id
1 'polypeptide(L)'
;MPEIWPRQLQYASMSHTTSPEKQVALSETIMTEMIMPNDTNPLGDLMGGNLLRWMDVAAAICAGKHCESHVVTASVDHVSFTQAIHVGDVITIKARATRAFNSSVEIFVEVFSADVRGLNARLCNSAYLTFVALNKDTRKKVAVPKVLPLTGEEQKQYEGALRRRELRLILSGRMQPSEAVHLRSLFVLSERAATAKIEN
;
A
#
# COMPACT_ATOMS: atom_id res chain seq x y z
N MET A 1 12.56 42.91 4.96
CA MET A 1 11.69 41.86 4.44
C MET A 1 11.69 40.75 5.47
N PRO A 2 10.55 40.33 6.06
CA PRO A 2 10.53 39.24 7.01
C PRO A 2 10.77 37.93 6.25
N GLU A 3 11.65 37.06 6.79
CA GLU A 3 11.92 35.72 6.28
C GLU A 3 10.65 34.89 6.35
N ILE A 4 10.12 34.49 5.19
CA ILE A 4 8.86 33.75 5.03
C ILE A 4 9.01 32.24 5.31
N TRP A 5 10.22 31.74 5.56
CA TRP A 5 10.46 30.33 5.88
C TRP A 5 10.83 30.15 7.34
N PRO A 6 10.14 29.24 8.08
CA PRO A 6 10.61 28.88 9.40
C PRO A 6 12.01 28.27 9.28
N ARG A 7 12.90 28.71 10.18
CA ARG A 7 14.27 28.20 10.29
C ARG A 7 14.29 26.69 10.15
N GLN A 8 15.22 26.22 9.33
CA GLN A 8 15.50 24.79 9.13
C GLN A 8 15.34 24.05 10.46
N LEU A 9 14.36 23.12 10.49
CA LEU A 9 14.31 22.10 11.50
C LEU A 9 15.70 21.43 11.48
N GLN A 10 16.51 21.72 12.50
CA GLN A 10 17.72 20.96 12.73
C GLN A 10 17.27 19.50 12.90
N TYR A 11 17.44 18.73 11.85
CA TYR A 11 17.45 17.29 11.98
C TYR A 11 18.62 16.96 12.90
N ALA A 12 18.35 16.91 14.19
CA ALA A 12 19.27 16.30 15.13
C ALA A 12 19.62 14.92 14.53
N SER A 13 20.90 14.62 14.45
CA SER A 13 21.42 13.31 14.10
C SER A 13 20.93 12.31 15.16
N MET A 14 19.69 11.88 15.04
CA MET A 14 19.17 10.76 15.81
C MET A 14 19.95 9.55 15.34
N SER A 15 20.75 8.99 16.23
CA SER A 15 21.31 7.66 16.06
C SER A 15 20.17 6.74 15.62
N HIS A 16 20.23 6.24 14.38
CA HIS A 16 19.24 5.34 13.81
C HIS A 16 19.28 3.98 14.51
N THR A 17 18.78 3.94 15.75
CA THR A 17 18.24 2.70 16.29
C THR A 17 16.84 2.58 15.69
N THR A 18 16.75 1.94 14.53
CA THR A 18 15.46 1.56 13.95
C THR A 18 14.66 0.86 15.03
N SER A 19 13.50 1.42 15.39
CA SER A 19 12.58 0.74 16.30
C SER A 19 12.30 -0.65 15.71
N PRO A 20 12.38 -1.74 16.48
CA PRO A 20 12.13 -3.08 15.97
C PRO A 20 10.72 -3.23 15.40
N GLU A 21 9.80 -2.37 15.83
CA GLU A 21 8.39 -2.35 15.40
C GLU A 21 7.90 -0.92 15.23
N LYS A 22 6.97 -0.71 14.27
CA LYS A 22 6.41 0.60 13.96
C LYS A 22 4.91 0.51 13.72
N GLN A 23 4.14 1.37 14.39
CA GLN A 23 2.69 1.46 14.21
C GLN A 23 2.33 1.93 12.80
N VAL A 24 1.22 1.45 12.25
CA VAL A 24 0.72 1.80 10.91
C VAL A 24 0.57 3.30 10.75
N ALA A 25 -0.04 3.97 11.73
CA ALA A 25 -0.32 5.40 11.70
C ALA A 25 0.93 6.28 11.53
N LEU A 26 2.11 5.83 12.01
CA LEU A 26 3.35 6.60 11.92
C LEU A 26 3.90 6.72 10.48
N SER A 27 3.45 5.85 9.59
CA SER A 27 3.86 5.85 8.18
C SER A 27 2.71 6.15 7.23
N GLU A 28 1.47 6.19 7.71
CA GLU A 28 0.31 6.50 6.87
C GLU A 28 0.55 7.75 6.02
N THR A 29 0.13 7.65 4.77
CA THR A 29 0.28 8.74 3.80
C THR A 29 -1.06 8.96 3.12
N ILE A 30 -1.51 10.22 3.15
CA ILE A 30 -2.71 10.68 2.45
C ILE A 30 -2.25 11.69 1.40
N MET A 31 -2.66 11.46 0.16
CA MET A 31 -2.40 12.36 -0.97
C MET A 31 -3.73 12.70 -1.62
N THR A 32 -3.88 13.95 -2.05
CA THR A 32 -5.11 14.44 -2.69
C THR A 32 -4.75 15.10 -4.00
N GLU A 33 -5.47 14.76 -5.08
CA GLU A 33 -5.28 15.32 -6.41
C GLU A 33 -6.64 15.68 -7.01
N MET A 34 -6.71 16.81 -7.73
CA MET A 34 -7.87 17.18 -8.54
C MET A 34 -7.65 16.68 -9.97
N ILE A 35 -8.66 16.09 -10.57
CA ILE A 35 -8.57 15.54 -11.91
C ILE A 35 -8.72 16.67 -12.94
N MET A 36 -7.65 16.94 -13.64
CA MET A 36 -7.56 17.96 -14.68
C MET A 36 -7.81 17.36 -16.07
N PRO A 37 -8.18 18.16 -17.09
CA PRO A 37 -8.43 17.65 -18.45
C PRO A 37 -7.27 16.84 -19.05
N ASN A 38 -6.01 17.18 -18.74
CA ASN A 38 -4.82 16.42 -19.21
C ASN A 38 -4.59 15.11 -18.47
N ASP A 39 -5.33 14.81 -17.42
CA ASP A 39 -5.25 13.54 -16.72
C ASP A 39 -6.24 12.52 -17.27
N THR A 40 -7.12 12.95 -18.20
CA THR A 40 -8.25 12.17 -18.66
C THR A 40 -8.04 11.58 -20.06
N ASN A 41 -8.75 10.50 -20.34
CA ASN A 41 -8.88 9.89 -21.66
C ASN A 41 -9.93 10.66 -22.51
N PRO A 42 -10.16 10.30 -23.80
CA PRO A 42 -11.15 10.97 -24.64
C PRO A 42 -12.61 10.89 -24.16
N LEU A 43 -12.91 10.04 -23.19
CA LEU A 43 -14.23 9.94 -22.55
C LEU A 43 -14.39 10.90 -21.37
N GLY A 44 -13.34 11.64 -21.00
CA GLY A 44 -13.34 12.52 -19.82
C GLY A 44 -13.09 11.80 -18.50
N ASP A 45 -12.66 10.53 -18.55
CA ASP A 45 -12.34 9.72 -17.38
C ASP A 45 -10.84 9.71 -17.11
N LEU A 46 -10.46 9.67 -15.82
CA LEU A 46 -9.06 9.57 -15.40
C LEU A 46 -8.36 8.38 -16.05
N MET A 47 -7.22 8.64 -16.69
CA MET A 47 -6.38 7.58 -17.26
C MET A 47 -5.83 6.67 -16.16
N GLY A 48 -5.99 5.34 -16.33
CA GLY A 48 -5.48 4.36 -15.37
C GLY A 48 -3.98 4.48 -15.09
N GLY A 49 -3.18 4.87 -16.10
CA GLY A 49 -1.75 5.09 -15.94
C GLY A 49 -1.43 6.26 -14.98
N ASN A 50 -2.19 7.36 -15.04
CA ASN A 50 -2.03 8.50 -14.12
C ASN A 50 -2.41 8.08 -12.69
N LEU A 51 -3.53 7.35 -12.54
CA LEU A 51 -3.94 6.84 -11.23
C LEU A 51 -2.87 5.93 -10.62
N LEU A 52 -2.35 4.97 -11.39
CA LEU A 52 -1.28 4.06 -10.93
C LEU A 52 -0.03 4.82 -10.51
N ARG A 53 0.36 5.86 -11.25
CA ARG A 53 1.50 6.71 -10.89
C ARG A 53 1.30 7.40 -9.54
N TRP A 54 0.13 7.95 -9.26
CA TRP A 54 -0.16 8.58 -7.97
C TRP A 54 -0.25 7.57 -6.84
N MET A 55 -0.84 6.38 -7.09
CA MET A 55 -0.85 5.29 -6.11
C MET A 55 0.56 4.83 -5.76
N ASP A 56 1.45 4.67 -6.74
CA ASP A 56 2.85 4.29 -6.52
C ASP A 56 3.59 5.36 -5.70
N VAL A 57 3.41 6.65 -6.03
CA VAL A 57 4.01 7.78 -5.28
C VAL A 57 3.56 7.79 -3.82
N ALA A 58 2.25 7.70 -3.56
CA ALA A 58 1.72 7.69 -2.19
C ALA A 58 2.23 6.46 -1.40
N ALA A 59 2.26 5.30 -2.05
CA ALA A 59 2.77 4.07 -1.46
C ALA A 59 4.28 4.13 -1.20
N ALA A 60 5.07 4.70 -2.11
CA ALA A 60 6.51 4.88 -1.94
C ALA A 60 6.83 5.81 -0.77
N ILE A 61 6.08 6.90 -0.59
CA ILE A 61 6.22 7.80 0.56
C ILE A 61 5.90 7.05 1.86
N CYS A 62 4.80 6.29 1.90
CA CYS A 62 4.41 5.48 3.05
C CYS A 62 5.50 4.44 3.38
N ALA A 63 5.98 3.71 2.37
CA ALA A 63 7.04 2.71 2.53
C ALA A 63 8.35 3.34 3.01
N GLY A 64 8.75 4.48 2.44
CA GLY A 64 9.94 5.21 2.86
C GLY A 64 9.87 5.67 4.32
N LYS A 65 8.72 6.22 4.74
CA LYS A 65 8.46 6.58 6.14
C LYS A 65 8.53 5.36 7.06
N HIS A 66 7.96 4.22 6.63
CA HIS A 66 7.96 3.00 7.44
C HIS A 66 9.36 2.42 7.58
N CYS A 67 10.07 2.26 6.47
CA CYS A 67 11.39 1.65 6.41
C CYS A 67 12.52 2.56 6.91
N GLU A 68 12.29 3.87 7.02
CA GLU A 68 13.32 4.89 7.30
C GLU A 68 14.52 4.78 6.36
N SER A 69 14.26 4.38 5.12
CA SER A 69 15.26 4.07 4.10
C SER A 69 14.74 4.36 2.70
N HIS A 70 15.62 4.35 1.71
CA HIS A 70 15.19 4.37 0.32
C HIS A 70 14.48 3.07 -0.04
N VAL A 71 13.44 3.20 -0.85
CA VAL A 71 12.62 2.05 -1.27
C VAL A 71 12.48 2.04 -2.79
N VAL A 72 12.31 0.85 -3.33
CA VAL A 72 11.99 0.65 -4.75
C VAL A 72 10.76 -0.24 -4.88
N THR A 73 9.89 0.07 -5.81
CA THR A 73 8.70 -0.73 -6.12
C THR A 73 9.14 -2.08 -6.68
N ALA A 74 8.70 -3.15 -6.06
CA ALA A 74 9.03 -4.52 -6.45
C ALA A 74 7.85 -5.25 -7.10
N SER A 75 6.62 -4.90 -6.74
CA SER A 75 5.42 -5.50 -7.30
C SER A 75 4.21 -4.59 -7.05
N VAL A 76 3.29 -4.61 -7.99
CA VAL A 76 1.94 -4.05 -7.89
C VAL A 76 0.99 -5.23 -8.08
N ASP A 77 0.23 -5.56 -7.05
CA ASP A 77 -0.63 -6.72 -7.07
C ASP A 77 -2.05 -6.29 -7.44
N HIS A 78 -2.67 -7.02 -8.32
CA HIS A 78 -4.07 -6.93 -8.77
C HIS A 78 -4.74 -5.56 -8.57
N VAL A 79 -4.70 -4.74 -9.59
CA VAL A 79 -5.37 -3.44 -9.61
C VAL A 79 -6.68 -3.57 -10.36
N SER A 80 -7.81 -3.25 -9.71
CA SER A 80 -9.12 -3.24 -10.35
C SER A 80 -9.66 -1.81 -10.41
N PHE A 81 -10.07 -1.39 -11.60
CA PHE A 81 -10.76 -0.12 -11.82
C PHE A 81 -12.26 -0.39 -11.74
N THR A 82 -12.86 -0.16 -10.58
CA THR A 82 -14.26 -0.52 -10.30
C THR A 82 -15.25 0.59 -10.66
N GLN A 83 -14.81 1.84 -10.62
CA GLN A 83 -15.64 3.00 -10.92
C GLN A 83 -14.84 4.06 -11.69
N ALA A 84 -15.48 4.71 -12.66
CA ALA A 84 -14.90 5.82 -13.37
C ALA A 84 -14.70 7.03 -12.45
N ILE A 85 -13.63 7.77 -12.67
CA ILE A 85 -13.29 9.02 -11.98
C ILE A 85 -13.27 10.09 -13.06
N HIS A 86 -14.06 11.14 -12.90
CA HIS A 86 -14.30 12.13 -13.95
C HIS A 86 -13.43 13.38 -13.76
N VAL A 87 -13.26 14.14 -14.84
CA VAL A 87 -12.67 15.48 -14.78
C VAL A 87 -13.42 16.35 -13.77
N GLY A 88 -12.67 17.06 -12.91
CA GLY A 88 -13.24 17.89 -11.84
C GLY A 88 -13.49 17.14 -10.53
N ASP A 89 -13.44 15.81 -10.50
CA ASP A 89 -13.42 15.04 -9.25
C ASP A 89 -12.13 15.31 -8.48
N VAL A 90 -12.19 15.14 -7.17
CA VAL A 90 -11.05 15.14 -6.26
C VAL A 90 -10.83 13.73 -5.74
N ILE A 91 -9.65 13.17 -5.98
CA ILE A 91 -9.29 11.88 -5.40
C ILE A 91 -8.51 12.06 -4.11
N THR A 92 -8.76 11.15 -3.17
CA THR A 92 -7.98 10.97 -1.95
C THR A 92 -7.38 9.58 -1.96
N ILE A 93 -6.06 9.49 -1.96
CA ILE A 93 -5.28 8.26 -1.95
C ILE A 93 -4.76 8.05 -0.54
N LYS A 94 -5.14 6.93 0.09
CA LYS A 94 -4.67 6.53 1.43
C LYS A 94 -3.75 5.34 1.31
N ALA A 95 -2.51 5.46 1.76
CA ALA A 95 -1.51 4.42 1.74
C ALA A 95 -1.10 4.04 3.17
N ARG A 96 -1.18 2.74 3.51
CA ARG A 96 -0.90 2.20 4.85
C ARG A 96 -0.05 0.94 4.75
N ALA A 97 0.95 0.81 5.62
CA ALA A 97 1.74 -0.41 5.72
C ALA A 97 0.89 -1.54 6.31
N THR A 98 0.85 -2.69 5.64
CA THR A 98 0.11 -3.86 6.11
C THR A 98 1.00 -4.87 6.81
N ARG A 99 2.18 -5.17 6.21
CA ARG A 99 3.14 -6.09 6.80
C ARG A 99 4.54 -5.83 6.27
N ALA A 100 5.51 -5.85 7.17
CA ALA A 100 6.92 -5.90 6.83
C ALA A 100 7.42 -7.35 6.82
N PHE A 101 8.38 -7.62 5.93
CA PHE A 101 9.14 -8.85 5.85
C PHE A 101 10.61 -8.50 6.16
N ASN A 102 11.57 -9.36 5.80
CA ASN A 102 12.96 -9.10 6.16
C ASN A 102 13.49 -7.75 5.62
N SER A 103 13.31 -7.50 4.32
CA SER A 103 13.81 -6.29 3.64
C SER A 103 12.77 -5.65 2.72
N SER A 104 11.51 -5.94 2.94
CA SER A 104 10.40 -5.41 2.13
C SER A 104 9.18 -5.13 3.00
N VAL A 105 8.34 -4.23 2.54
CA VAL A 105 7.07 -3.88 3.16
C VAL A 105 5.96 -3.91 2.12
N GLU A 106 4.80 -4.43 2.50
CA GLU A 106 3.58 -4.35 1.70
C GLU A 106 2.77 -3.15 2.15
N ILE A 107 2.33 -2.36 1.18
CA ILE A 107 1.49 -1.17 1.37
C ILE A 107 0.14 -1.42 0.73
N PHE A 108 -0.93 -1.21 1.49
CA PHE A 108 -2.30 -1.17 0.99
C PHE A 108 -2.66 0.26 0.61
N VAL A 109 -3.18 0.43 -0.60
CA VAL A 109 -3.59 1.72 -1.14
C VAL A 109 -5.08 1.68 -1.46
N GLU A 110 -5.81 2.66 -0.99
CA GLU A 110 -7.21 2.90 -1.32
C GLU A 110 -7.35 4.26 -1.99
N VAL A 111 -8.19 4.33 -3.03
CA VAL A 111 -8.48 5.57 -3.75
C VAL A 111 -9.97 5.87 -3.64
N PHE A 112 -10.28 6.98 -3.04
CA PHE A 112 -11.62 7.52 -2.95
C PHE A 112 -11.75 8.70 -3.92
N SER A 113 -12.90 8.83 -4.57
CA SER A 113 -13.26 10.00 -5.38
C SER A 113 -14.47 10.69 -4.77
N ALA A 114 -14.47 12.01 -4.82
CA ALA A 114 -15.60 12.86 -4.43
C ALA A 114 -15.67 14.06 -5.37
N ASP A 115 -16.79 14.80 -5.37
CA ASP A 115 -16.83 16.10 -6.02
C ASP A 115 -15.94 17.13 -5.27
N VAL A 116 -15.69 18.29 -5.88
CA VAL A 116 -14.84 19.34 -5.29
C VAL A 116 -15.31 19.83 -3.92
N ARG A 117 -16.59 19.62 -3.59
CA ARG A 117 -17.18 19.97 -2.27
C ARG A 117 -17.01 18.85 -1.25
N GLY A 118 -16.40 17.72 -1.62
CA GLY A 118 -16.27 16.54 -0.78
C GLY A 118 -17.53 15.69 -0.66
N LEU A 119 -18.53 15.93 -1.50
CA LEU A 119 -19.79 15.16 -1.52
C LEU A 119 -19.65 13.93 -2.41
N ASN A 120 -20.53 12.95 -2.20
CA ASN A 120 -20.60 11.71 -2.99
C ASN A 120 -19.27 10.90 -2.97
N ALA A 121 -18.57 10.92 -1.85
CA ALA A 121 -17.34 10.17 -1.69
C ALA A 121 -17.57 8.66 -1.89
N ARG A 122 -16.78 8.05 -2.77
CA ARG A 122 -16.89 6.63 -3.10
C ARG A 122 -15.49 5.99 -3.24
N LEU A 123 -15.37 4.74 -2.85
CA LEU A 123 -14.17 3.95 -3.11
C LEU A 123 -14.15 3.56 -4.59
N CYS A 124 -13.10 3.94 -5.31
CA CYS A 124 -12.97 3.70 -6.76
C CYS A 124 -11.95 2.63 -7.08
N ASN A 125 -10.90 2.51 -6.26
CA ASN A 125 -9.82 1.59 -6.53
C ASN A 125 -9.12 1.16 -5.22
N SER A 126 -8.52 -0.02 -5.22
CA SER A 126 -7.58 -0.46 -4.20
C SER A 126 -6.52 -1.37 -4.79
N ALA A 127 -5.33 -1.38 -4.21
CA ALA A 127 -4.24 -2.26 -4.61
C ALA A 127 -3.27 -2.50 -3.46
N TYR A 128 -2.47 -3.56 -3.60
CA TYR A 128 -1.32 -3.81 -2.73
C TYR A 128 -0.04 -3.62 -3.51
N LEU A 129 0.87 -2.82 -2.97
CA LEU A 129 2.18 -2.58 -3.56
C LEU A 129 3.25 -3.10 -2.61
N THR A 130 4.28 -3.73 -3.13
CA THR A 130 5.41 -4.20 -2.33
C THR A 130 6.65 -3.40 -2.67
N PHE A 131 7.30 -2.89 -1.64
CA PHE A 131 8.55 -2.15 -1.75
C PHE A 131 9.70 -2.90 -1.09
N VAL A 132 10.89 -2.80 -1.68
CA VAL A 132 12.14 -3.32 -1.11
C VAL A 132 12.96 -2.15 -0.61
N ALA A 133 13.39 -2.23 0.66
CA ALA A 133 14.25 -1.22 1.28
C ALA A 133 15.72 -1.45 0.90
N LEU A 134 16.38 -0.37 0.46
CA LEU A 134 17.75 -0.37 0.00
C LEU A 134 18.58 0.71 0.69
N ASN A 135 19.80 0.39 1.03
CA ASN A 135 20.80 1.39 1.38
C ASN A 135 21.08 2.26 0.14
N LYS A 136 21.08 3.58 0.31
CA LYS A 136 21.24 4.56 -0.78
C LYS A 136 22.52 4.38 -1.58
N ASP A 137 23.63 4.17 -0.86
CA ASP A 137 24.97 4.20 -1.45
C ASP A 137 25.37 2.82 -2.00
N THR A 138 25.12 1.76 -1.22
CA THR A 138 25.53 0.39 -1.58
C THR A 138 24.50 -0.35 -2.41
N ARG A 139 23.27 0.15 -2.51
CA ARG A 139 22.11 -0.52 -3.15
C ARG A 139 21.79 -1.90 -2.57
N LYS A 140 22.39 -2.26 -1.45
CA LYS A 140 22.11 -3.53 -0.76
C LYS A 140 20.79 -3.42 0.01
N LYS A 141 20.07 -4.55 0.10
CA LYS A 141 18.84 -4.65 0.90
C LYS A 141 19.15 -4.40 2.37
N VAL A 142 18.28 -3.67 3.04
CA VAL A 142 18.33 -3.42 4.48
C VAL A 142 17.13 -4.01 5.19
N ALA A 143 17.31 -4.38 6.45
CA ALA A 143 16.21 -4.84 7.28
C ALA A 143 15.22 -3.69 7.52
N VAL A 144 13.91 -4.02 7.65
CA VAL A 144 12.85 -3.04 7.89
C VAL A 144 12.17 -3.32 9.23
N PRO A 145 11.67 -2.27 9.92
CA PRO A 145 10.88 -2.43 11.14
C PRO A 145 9.64 -3.29 10.88
N LYS A 146 9.24 -4.13 11.84
CA LYS A 146 7.97 -4.84 11.75
C LYS A 146 6.80 -3.87 11.82
N VAL A 147 5.71 -4.17 11.13
CA VAL A 147 4.45 -3.43 11.28
C VAL A 147 3.78 -3.89 12.57
N LEU A 148 3.39 -2.94 13.42
CA LEU A 148 2.59 -3.17 14.62
C LEU A 148 1.14 -2.74 14.34
N PRO A 149 0.21 -3.69 14.05
CA PRO A 149 -1.20 -3.39 13.89
C PRO A 149 -1.85 -3.12 15.24
N LEU A 150 -2.65 -2.07 15.36
CA LEU A 150 -3.33 -1.68 16.59
C LEU A 150 -4.86 -1.84 16.51
N THR A 151 -5.42 -1.84 15.29
CA THR A 151 -6.87 -1.96 15.07
C THR A 151 -7.22 -3.32 14.48
N GLY A 152 -8.49 -3.74 14.62
CA GLY A 152 -8.97 -4.99 14.02
C GLY A 152 -8.84 -5.01 12.49
N GLU A 153 -9.02 -3.86 11.83
CA GLU A 153 -8.83 -3.74 10.37
C GLU A 153 -7.35 -3.90 10.00
N GLU A 154 -6.45 -3.24 10.72
CA GLU A 154 -5.01 -3.40 10.51
C GLU A 154 -4.54 -4.84 10.74
N GLN A 155 -5.08 -5.51 11.78
CA GLN A 155 -4.79 -6.91 12.07
C GLN A 155 -5.22 -7.82 10.92
N LYS A 156 -6.43 -7.60 10.38
CA LYS A 156 -6.95 -8.35 9.22
C LYS A 156 -6.06 -8.16 7.99
N GLN A 157 -5.63 -6.93 7.71
CA GLN A 157 -4.71 -6.64 6.61
C GLN A 157 -3.35 -7.30 6.82
N TYR A 158 -2.82 -7.24 8.04
CA TYR A 158 -1.55 -7.84 8.43
C TYR A 158 -1.54 -9.37 8.26
N GLU A 159 -2.59 -10.07 8.67
CA GLU A 159 -2.74 -11.52 8.50
C GLU A 159 -2.90 -11.91 7.03
N GLY A 160 -3.70 -11.13 6.29
CA GLY A 160 -3.91 -11.34 4.86
C GLY A 160 -2.64 -11.23 4.01
N ALA A 161 -1.67 -10.43 4.45
CA ALA A 161 -0.43 -10.18 3.72
C ALA A 161 0.42 -11.43 3.47
N LEU A 162 0.36 -12.43 4.36
CA LEU A 162 1.07 -13.71 4.16
C LEU A 162 0.53 -14.46 2.93
N ARG A 163 -0.78 -14.55 2.80
CA ARG A 163 -1.45 -15.22 1.67
C ARG A 163 -1.18 -14.48 0.35
N ARG A 164 -1.25 -13.13 0.37
CA ARG A 164 -0.93 -12.31 -0.82
C ARG A 164 0.53 -12.51 -1.24
N ARG A 165 1.45 -12.56 -0.27
CA ARG A 165 2.87 -12.82 -0.55
C ARG A 165 3.09 -14.20 -1.17
N GLU A 166 2.49 -15.26 -0.63
CA GLU A 166 2.60 -16.62 -1.17
C GLU A 166 2.05 -16.68 -2.61
N LEU A 167 0.87 -16.09 -2.86
CA LEU A 167 0.28 -16.02 -4.19
C LEU A 167 1.23 -15.32 -5.18
N ARG A 168 1.77 -14.18 -4.82
CA ARG A 168 2.74 -13.45 -5.64
C ARG A 168 3.99 -14.27 -5.94
N LEU A 169 4.51 -14.99 -4.96
CA LEU A 169 5.69 -15.85 -5.13
C LEU A 169 5.40 -17.03 -6.06
N ILE A 170 4.22 -17.63 -5.97
CA ILE A 170 3.78 -18.69 -6.90
C ILE A 170 3.67 -18.15 -8.31
N LEU A 171 2.95 -17.04 -8.52
CA LEU A 171 2.76 -16.43 -9.84
C LEU A 171 4.07 -15.99 -10.49
N SER A 172 5.08 -15.63 -9.67
CA SER A 172 6.42 -15.29 -10.17
C SER A 172 7.38 -16.49 -10.30
N GLY A 173 6.91 -17.73 -10.08
CA GLY A 173 7.71 -18.95 -10.17
C GLY A 173 8.74 -19.12 -9.06
N ARG A 174 8.66 -18.36 -7.97
CA ARG A 174 9.62 -18.38 -6.85
C ARG A 174 9.18 -19.23 -5.67
N MET A 175 8.00 -19.84 -5.73
CA MET A 175 7.44 -20.75 -4.72
C MET A 175 6.58 -21.79 -5.42
N GLN A 176 6.66 -23.04 -5.00
CA GLN A 176 5.73 -24.07 -5.47
C GLN A 176 4.41 -23.97 -4.72
N PRO A 177 3.25 -24.28 -5.36
CA PRO A 177 1.95 -24.27 -4.68
C PRO A 177 1.88 -25.18 -3.44
N SER A 178 2.67 -26.27 -3.43
CA SER A 178 2.79 -27.19 -2.30
C SER A 178 3.44 -26.55 -1.05
N GLU A 179 4.23 -25.50 -1.21
CA GLU A 179 4.94 -24.78 -0.14
C GLU A 179 4.08 -23.67 0.49
N ALA A 180 2.95 -23.30 -0.14
CA ALA A 180 2.09 -22.18 0.26
C ALA A 180 1.15 -22.58 1.42
N VAL A 181 1.64 -22.55 2.64
CA VAL A 181 0.92 -22.99 3.84
C VAL A 181 -0.28 -22.08 4.16
N HIS A 182 -0.08 -20.76 4.10
CA HIS A 182 -1.13 -19.78 4.46
C HIS A 182 -2.21 -19.69 3.37
N LEU A 183 -1.84 -19.80 2.10
CA LEU A 183 -2.81 -19.79 1.00
C LEU A 183 -3.68 -21.07 1.03
N ARG A 184 -3.07 -22.23 1.24
CA ARG A 184 -3.79 -23.51 1.32
C ARG A 184 -4.80 -23.57 2.46
N SER A 185 -4.52 -22.94 3.59
CA SER A 185 -5.43 -22.90 4.73
C SER A 185 -6.81 -22.32 4.39
N LEU A 186 -6.91 -21.42 3.39
CA LEU A 186 -8.19 -20.88 2.93
C LEU A 186 -9.08 -21.94 2.28
N PHE A 187 -8.50 -22.82 1.48
CA PHE A 187 -9.25 -23.87 0.77
C PHE A 187 -9.74 -24.93 1.73
N VAL A 188 -8.92 -25.33 2.70
CA VAL A 188 -9.31 -26.32 3.74
C VAL A 188 -10.45 -25.79 4.61
N LEU A 189 -10.44 -24.51 4.97
CA LEU A 189 -11.53 -23.90 5.74
C LEU A 189 -12.83 -23.81 4.93
N SER A 190 -12.75 -23.52 3.63
CA SER A 190 -13.91 -23.46 2.74
C SER A 190 -14.54 -24.85 2.53
N GLU A 191 -13.76 -25.88 2.39
CA GLU A 191 -14.24 -27.29 2.29
C GLU A 191 -14.97 -27.71 3.56
N ARG A 192 -14.43 -27.44 4.75
CA ARG A 192 -15.09 -27.75 6.03
C ARG A 192 -16.40 -26.98 6.20
N ALA A 193 -16.45 -25.71 5.80
CA ALA A 193 -17.67 -24.91 5.87
C ALA A 193 -18.73 -25.38 4.86
N ALA A 194 -18.33 -25.91 3.70
CA ALA A 194 -19.24 -26.48 2.71
C ALA A 194 -19.82 -27.81 3.20
N THR A 195 -19.00 -28.68 3.79
CA THR A 195 -19.45 -29.98 4.33
C THR A 195 -20.43 -29.81 5.49
N ALA A 196 -20.18 -28.85 6.39
CA ALA A 196 -21.08 -28.55 7.51
C ALA A 196 -22.47 -27.99 7.08
N LYS A 197 -22.58 -27.44 5.85
CA LYS A 197 -23.86 -26.95 5.30
C LYS A 197 -24.68 -28.05 4.62
N ILE A 198 -24.09 -29.19 4.31
CA ILE A 198 -24.77 -30.35 3.67
C ILE A 198 -25.33 -31.29 4.73
N GLU A 199 -24.82 -31.25 5.96
CA GLU A 199 -25.23 -32.11 7.09
C GLU A 199 -26.35 -31.50 7.98
N ASN A 200 -26.86 -30.29 7.67
CA ASN A 200 -28.01 -29.63 8.28
C ASN A 200 -29.12 -29.42 7.25
#